data_24b93afe67f53fe74f06ebd49d506760
#
_entry.id   24b93afe67f53fe74f06ebd49d506760
#
_cell.length_a   1.000
_cell.length_b   1.000
_cell.length_c   1.000
_cell.angle_alpha   90.00
_cell.angle_beta   90.00
_cell.angle_gamma   90.00
#
_symmetry.space_group_name_H-M   'P 1'
#
loop_
_entity.id
_entity.type
_entity.pdbx_description
1 polymer ?
#
loop_
_entity_poly.entity_id
_entity_poly.type
_entity_poly.pdbx_seq_one_letter_code
_entity_poly.pdbx_strand_id
1 'polypeptide(L)'
;MNAKNLFIIILFLSTTISFASNPPWGQTGHRTTGKIAENHLTRNAKRQINELLKGESLAFVSTYGDEIKSDKKYNELYTWHYINMSLDSQYEDSEKNPQGDLVTAINKCISILKNENSTQEDKIFYLKMLVHFMGDLHQPMHIGRTEDKGGNTI
;
A
#
# COMPACT_ATOMS: atom_id res chain seq x y z
N MET A 1 45.37 -5.39 30.91
CA MET A 1 44.33 -5.98 30.04
C MET A 1 45.03 -6.78 28.96
N ASN A 2 44.82 -8.08 28.89
CA ASN A 2 45.55 -8.95 27.95
C ASN A 2 45.13 -8.68 26.52
N ALA A 3 46.04 -8.66 25.54
CA ALA A 3 45.79 -8.41 24.13
C ALA A 3 44.65 -9.28 23.56
N LYS A 4 44.50 -10.52 24.07
CA LYS A 4 43.38 -11.42 23.69
C LYS A 4 42.02 -10.87 24.10
N ASN A 5 41.90 -10.22 25.25
CA ASN A 5 40.64 -9.63 25.73
C ASN A 5 40.29 -8.34 24.96
N LEU A 6 41.29 -7.60 24.51
CA LEU A 6 41.11 -6.42 23.67
C LEU A 6 40.62 -6.82 22.29
N PHE A 7 41.11 -7.93 21.73
CA PHE A 7 40.68 -8.43 20.41
C PHE A 7 39.21 -8.90 20.42
N ILE A 8 38.77 -9.56 21.51
CA ILE A 8 37.37 -10.00 21.68
C ILE A 8 36.42 -8.79 21.82
N ILE A 9 36.83 -7.74 22.53
CA ILE A 9 36.04 -6.53 22.70
C ILE A 9 35.89 -5.80 21.36
N ILE A 10 36.95 -5.73 20.54
CA ILE A 10 36.92 -5.10 19.21
C ILE A 10 36.03 -5.92 18.24
N LEU A 11 36.08 -7.26 18.32
CA LEU A 11 35.25 -8.14 17.51
C LEU A 11 33.75 -8.02 17.86
N PHE A 12 33.44 -7.82 19.17
CA PHE A 12 32.04 -7.60 19.60
C PHE A 12 31.50 -6.19 19.26
N LEU A 13 32.36 -5.19 19.15
CA LEU A 13 31.97 -3.83 18.80
C LEU A 13 31.73 -3.68 17.30
N SER A 14 32.29 -4.56 16.47
CA SER A 14 32.16 -4.50 15.00
C SER A 14 30.88 -5.13 14.44
N THR A 15 30.05 -5.78 15.26
CA THR A 15 28.87 -6.52 14.81
C THR A 15 27.54 -5.75 14.92
N THR A 16 27.54 -4.47 15.28
CA THR A 16 26.32 -3.70 15.48
C THR A 16 26.12 -2.53 14.50
N ILE A 17 26.75 -2.58 13.33
CA ILE A 17 26.31 -1.70 12.23
C ILE A 17 25.15 -2.41 11.52
N SER A 18 23.99 -2.46 12.17
CA SER A 18 22.74 -2.67 11.47
C SER A 18 22.50 -1.41 10.64
N PHE A 19 22.77 -1.47 9.35
CA PHE A 19 22.16 -0.54 8.43
C PHE A 19 20.65 -0.82 8.50
N ALA A 20 19.94 -0.03 9.27
CA ALA A 20 18.51 0.08 9.11
C ALA A 20 18.29 0.65 7.72
N SER A 21 18.19 -0.22 6.71
CA SER A 21 17.58 0.18 5.45
C SER A 21 16.21 0.69 5.82
N ASN A 22 15.90 1.95 5.53
CA ASN A 22 14.52 2.41 5.63
C ASN A 22 13.69 1.43 4.79
N PRO A 23 12.76 0.67 5.40
CA PRO A 23 11.94 -0.22 4.60
C PRO A 23 11.21 0.63 3.59
N PRO A 24 11.12 0.20 2.32
CA PRO A 24 10.28 0.87 1.34
C PRO A 24 8.86 1.03 1.92
N TRP A 25 8.08 1.95 1.37
CA TRP A 25 6.67 2.09 1.73
C TRP A 25 6.02 0.71 1.76
N GLY A 26 5.64 0.26 2.92
CA GLY A 26 5.19 -1.10 3.15
C GLY A 26 4.17 -1.14 4.29
N GLN A 27 4.14 -2.22 5.03
CA GLN A 27 3.14 -2.47 6.07
C GLN A 27 2.91 -1.29 7.02
N THR A 28 3.97 -0.61 7.46
CA THR A 28 3.85 0.52 8.39
C THR A 28 3.10 1.69 7.77
N GLY A 29 3.42 2.05 6.52
CA GLY A 29 2.74 3.12 5.80
C GLY A 29 1.25 2.81 5.60
N HIS A 30 0.94 1.64 5.06
CA HIS A 30 -0.44 1.20 4.86
C HIS A 30 -1.23 1.15 6.15
N ARG A 31 -0.68 0.55 7.21
CA ARG A 31 -1.35 0.47 8.51
C ARG A 31 -1.59 1.83 9.14
N THR A 32 -0.65 2.74 9.00
CA THR A 32 -0.79 4.12 9.49
C THR A 32 -1.93 4.84 8.76
N THR A 33 -1.97 4.76 7.42
CA THR A 33 -3.03 5.36 6.60
C THR A 33 -4.39 4.77 6.95
N GLY A 34 -4.49 3.44 7.04
CA GLY A 34 -5.71 2.76 7.45
C GLY A 34 -6.17 3.16 8.85
N LYS A 35 -5.24 3.32 9.80
CA LYS A 35 -5.56 3.76 11.17
C LYS A 35 -6.05 5.19 11.23
N ILE A 36 -5.45 6.09 10.46
CA ILE A 36 -5.93 7.48 10.34
C ILE A 36 -7.34 7.49 9.77
N ALA A 37 -7.59 6.75 8.68
CA ALA A 37 -8.91 6.66 8.08
C ALA A 37 -9.99 6.19 9.07
N GLU A 38 -9.70 5.20 9.91
CA GLU A 38 -10.63 4.73 10.95
C GLU A 38 -11.12 5.85 11.88
N ASN A 39 -10.22 6.77 12.24
CA ASN A 39 -10.53 7.86 13.15
C ASN A 39 -11.46 8.91 12.54
N HIS A 40 -11.57 8.94 11.22
CA HIS A 40 -12.38 9.90 10.45
C HIS A 40 -13.66 9.30 9.85
N LEU A 41 -13.94 8.03 10.10
CA LEU A 41 -15.16 7.39 9.62
C LEU A 41 -16.42 7.98 10.27
N THR A 42 -17.44 8.22 9.45
CA THR A 42 -18.79 8.47 9.98
C THR A 42 -19.32 7.22 10.68
N ARG A 43 -20.29 7.40 11.58
CA ARG A 43 -20.93 6.26 12.28
C ARG A 43 -21.51 5.23 11.31
N ASN A 44 -22.10 5.70 10.19
CA ASN A 44 -22.69 4.81 9.19
C ASN A 44 -21.61 4.03 8.44
N ALA A 45 -20.55 4.70 7.95
CA ALA A 45 -19.43 4.03 7.30
C ALA A 45 -18.76 3.01 8.21
N LYS A 46 -18.52 3.37 9.48
CA LYS A 46 -17.94 2.45 10.48
C LYS A 46 -18.77 1.18 10.65
N ARG A 47 -20.10 1.31 10.72
CA ARG A 47 -21.00 0.15 10.84
C ARG A 47 -20.90 -0.75 9.60
N GLN A 48 -21.04 -0.19 8.39
CA GLN A 48 -21.00 -0.95 7.16
C GLN A 48 -19.65 -1.66 6.94
N ILE A 49 -18.54 -0.95 7.20
CA ILE A 49 -17.20 -1.53 7.14
C ILE A 49 -17.04 -2.69 8.12
N ASN A 50 -17.51 -2.50 9.37
CA ASN A 50 -17.43 -3.54 10.39
C ASN A 50 -18.25 -4.79 10.01
N GLU A 51 -19.41 -4.60 9.39
CA GLU A 51 -20.23 -5.71 8.87
C GLU A 51 -19.52 -6.46 7.74
N LEU A 52 -18.94 -5.74 6.75
CA LEU A 52 -18.22 -6.35 5.64
C LEU A 52 -16.94 -7.05 6.09
N LEU A 53 -16.15 -6.40 6.92
CA LEU A 53 -14.84 -6.91 7.37
C LEU A 53 -14.93 -7.81 8.61
N LYS A 54 -16.13 -8.09 9.12
CA LYS A 54 -16.36 -8.94 10.31
C LYS A 54 -15.50 -8.53 11.52
N GLY A 55 -15.32 -7.24 11.71
CA GLY A 55 -14.55 -6.67 12.81
C GLY A 55 -13.05 -6.49 12.55
N GLU A 56 -12.51 -6.91 11.39
CA GLU A 56 -11.14 -6.54 11.02
C GLU A 56 -11.02 -5.03 10.87
N SER A 57 -9.91 -4.45 11.37
CA SER A 57 -9.65 -3.01 11.28
C SER A 57 -9.18 -2.60 9.89
N LEU A 58 -9.38 -1.33 9.49
CA LEU A 58 -8.81 -0.81 8.25
C LEU A 58 -7.28 -0.89 8.29
N ALA A 59 -6.65 -0.66 9.44
CA ALA A 59 -5.22 -0.82 9.60
C ALA A 59 -4.74 -2.26 9.34
N PHE A 60 -5.54 -3.26 9.71
CA PHE A 60 -5.19 -4.67 9.46
C PHE A 60 -5.30 -5.01 7.98
N VAL A 61 -6.42 -4.66 7.33
CA VAL A 61 -6.66 -5.02 5.93
C VAL A 61 -5.92 -4.14 4.92
N SER A 62 -5.27 -3.05 5.37
CA SER A 62 -4.56 -2.12 4.48
C SER A 62 -3.37 -2.73 3.75
N THR A 63 -2.83 -3.85 4.23
CA THR A 63 -1.72 -4.57 3.59
C THR A 63 -2.18 -5.61 2.56
N TYR A 64 -3.48 -5.81 2.42
CA TYR A 64 -4.06 -6.91 1.62
C TYR A 64 -3.60 -6.91 0.16
N GLY A 65 -3.52 -5.75 -0.50
CA GLY A 65 -3.05 -5.65 -1.88
C GLY A 65 -1.62 -6.18 -2.07
N ASP A 66 -0.72 -5.86 -1.15
CA ASP A 66 0.65 -6.38 -1.18
C ASP A 66 0.73 -7.88 -0.86
N GLU A 67 -0.12 -8.37 0.03
CA GLU A 67 -0.17 -9.79 0.39
C GLU A 67 -0.57 -10.68 -0.79
N ILE A 68 -1.52 -10.22 -1.61
CA ILE A 68 -1.99 -10.99 -2.79
C ILE A 68 -1.15 -10.78 -4.05
N LYS A 69 -0.28 -9.78 -4.07
CA LYS A 69 0.51 -9.35 -5.24
C LYS A 69 1.40 -10.45 -5.82
N SER A 70 1.85 -11.40 -5.00
CA SER A 70 2.67 -12.53 -5.42
C SER A 70 1.86 -13.69 -6.02
N ASP A 71 0.54 -13.69 -5.88
CA ASP A 71 -0.33 -14.70 -6.47
C ASP A 71 -0.60 -14.35 -7.93
N LYS A 72 -0.23 -15.26 -8.85
CA LYS A 72 -0.41 -15.09 -10.30
C LYS A 72 -1.84 -14.78 -10.72
N LYS A 73 -2.83 -15.17 -9.94
CA LYS A 73 -4.24 -14.87 -10.16
C LYS A 73 -4.51 -13.36 -10.23
N TYR A 74 -3.68 -12.56 -9.55
CA TYR A 74 -3.84 -11.12 -9.42
C TYR A 74 -2.82 -10.30 -10.22
N ASN A 75 -2.08 -10.93 -11.15
CA ASN A 75 -1.08 -10.24 -11.97
C ASN A 75 -1.62 -9.02 -12.72
N GLU A 76 -2.90 -9.05 -13.11
CA GLU A 76 -3.58 -7.93 -13.77
C GLU A 76 -3.70 -6.68 -12.89
N LEU A 77 -3.63 -6.85 -11.56
CA LEU A 77 -3.73 -5.75 -10.60
C LEU A 77 -2.37 -5.09 -10.31
N TYR A 78 -1.29 -5.60 -10.89
CA TYR A 78 0.07 -5.11 -10.59
C TYR A 78 0.23 -3.62 -10.89
N THR A 79 -0.32 -3.13 -12.00
CA THR A 79 -0.23 -1.73 -12.42
C THR A 79 -1.16 -0.80 -11.62
N TRP A 80 -2.07 -1.35 -10.84
CA TRP A 80 -3.06 -0.60 -10.07
C TRP A 80 -2.48 0.07 -8.82
N HIS A 81 -1.23 -0.26 -8.45
CA HIS A 81 -0.56 0.25 -7.25
C HIS A 81 0.11 1.61 -7.47
N TYR A 82 0.22 2.10 -8.71
CA TYR A 82 0.97 3.32 -9.01
C TYR A 82 0.43 4.05 -10.25
N ILE A 83 0.95 5.27 -10.44
CA ILE A 83 0.74 6.08 -11.64
C ILE A 83 2.11 6.47 -12.17
N ASN A 84 2.39 6.17 -13.44
CA ASN A 84 3.54 6.69 -14.15
C ASN A 84 3.13 7.91 -14.96
N MET A 85 3.70 9.08 -14.63
CA MET A 85 3.45 10.33 -15.34
C MET A 85 4.63 11.28 -15.19
N SER A 86 4.74 12.26 -16.08
CA SER A 86 5.71 13.35 -15.92
C SER A 86 5.34 14.20 -14.70
N LEU A 87 6.36 14.64 -13.93
CA LEU A 87 6.16 15.52 -12.78
C LEU A 87 5.55 16.88 -13.15
N ASP A 88 5.70 17.29 -14.42
CA ASP A 88 5.20 18.57 -14.95
C ASP A 88 3.82 18.44 -15.61
N SER A 89 3.19 17.26 -15.56
CA SER A 89 1.87 17.01 -16.16
C SER A 89 0.77 16.87 -15.10
N GLN A 90 -0.46 17.09 -15.55
CA GLN A 90 -1.66 16.73 -14.78
C GLN A 90 -2.06 15.29 -15.13
N TYR A 91 -2.70 14.60 -14.18
CA TYR A 91 -3.15 13.23 -14.43
C TYR A 91 -4.06 13.13 -15.66
N GLU A 92 -4.96 14.09 -15.84
CA GLU A 92 -5.91 14.13 -16.97
C GLU A 92 -5.22 14.15 -18.33
N ASP A 93 -4.06 14.81 -18.41
CA ASP A 93 -3.29 15.02 -19.65
C ASP A 93 -2.22 13.93 -19.85
N SER A 94 -1.98 13.07 -18.86
CA SER A 94 -0.98 12.02 -18.92
C SER A 94 -1.46 10.80 -19.72
N GLU A 95 -0.51 10.08 -20.32
CA GLU A 95 -0.79 8.78 -20.92
C GLU A 95 -1.25 7.78 -19.85
N LYS A 96 -2.39 7.12 -20.11
CA LYS A 96 -2.94 6.13 -19.18
C LYS A 96 -2.42 4.75 -19.48
N ASN A 97 -2.12 3.97 -18.43
CA ASN A 97 -1.77 2.57 -18.61
C ASN A 97 -2.98 1.79 -19.16
N PRO A 98 -2.84 1.08 -20.30
CA PRO A 98 -3.95 0.30 -20.88
C PRO A 98 -4.50 -0.79 -19.94
N GLN A 99 -3.70 -1.25 -18.98
CA GLN A 99 -4.11 -2.24 -17.97
C GLN A 99 -4.74 -1.59 -16.72
N GLY A 100 -4.87 -0.27 -16.73
CA GLY A 100 -5.30 0.49 -15.56
C GLY A 100 -4.14 0.96 -14.69
N ASP A 101 -4.42 1.91 -13.84
CA ASP A 101 -3.52 2.53 -12.89
C ASP A 101 -4.23 2.74 -11.53
N LEU A 102 -3.57 3.38 -10.60
CA LEU A 102 -4.09 3.59 -9.25
C LEU A 102 -5.41 4.38 -9.22
N VAL A 103 -5.59 5.39 -10.09
CA VAL A 103 -6.84 6.16 -10.14
C VAL A 103 -7.98 5.33 -10.69
N THR A 104 -7.74 4.58 -11.77
CA THR A 104 -8.75 3.67 -12.34
C THR A 104 -9.11 2.56 -11.37
N ALA A 105 -8.16 2.04 -10.61
CA ALA A 105 -8.36 1.04 -9.57
C ALA A 105 -9.25 1.55 -8.43
N ILE A 106 -8.96 2.74 -7.91
CA ILE A 106 -9.77 3.38 -6.86
C ILE A 106 -11.22 3.58 -7.35
N ASN A 107 -11.39 4.11 -8.57
CA ASN A 107 -12.72 4.32 -9.16
C ASN A 107 -13.47 2.99 -9.35
N LYS A 108 -12.79 1.92 -9.76
CA LYS A 108 -13.35 0.57 -9.84
C LYS A 108 -13.83 0.08 -8.47
N CYS A 109 -13.02 0.21 -7.43
CA CYS A 109 -13.39 -0.16 -6.07
C CYS A 109 -14.66 0.60 -5.62
N ILE A 110 -14.69 1.91 -5.82
CA ILE A 110 -15.84 2.75 -5.46
C ILE A 110 -17.10 2.31 -6.23
N SER A 111 -16.98 2.02 -7.52
CA SER A 111 -18.09 1.56 -8.36
C SER A 111 -18.71 0.26 -7.82
N ILE A 112 -17.86 -0.73 -7.50
CA ILE A 112 -18.32 -2.02 -6.96
C ILE A 112 -18.98 -1.85 -5.58
N LEU A 113 -18.39 -1.02 -4.72
CA LEU A 113 -18.94 -0.79 -3.37
C LEU A 113 -20.29 -0.06 -3.41
N LYS A 114 -20.53 0.81 -4.39
CA LYS A 114 -21.79 1.52 -4.58
C LYS A 114 -22.86 0.70 -5.29
N ASN A 115 -22.47 -0.34 -6.02
CA ASN A 115 -23.41 -1.15 -6.78
C ASN A 115 -24.18 -2.11 -5.86
N GLU A 116 -25.49 -1.96 -5.79
CA GLU A 116 -26.37 -2.80 -4.96
C GLU A 116 -26.35 -4.27 -5.40
N ASN A 117 -26.11 -4.53 -6.68
CA ASN A 117 -26.06 -5.87 -7.26
C ASN A 117 -24.70 -6.57 -7.08
N SER A 118 -23.67 -5.89 -6.55
CA SER A 118 -22.38 -6.52 -6.28
C SER A 118 -22.53 -7.55 -5.17
N THR A 119 -21.84 -8.69 -5.34
CA THR A 119 -21.82 -9.74 -4.32
C THR A 119 -21.15 -9.26 -3.04
N GLN A 120 -21.41 -9.90 -1.92
CA GLN A 120 -20.73 -9.58 -0.67
C GLN A 120 -19.24 -9.89 -0.75
N GLU A 121 -18.86 -10.95 -1.46
CA GLU A 121 -17.47 -11.30 -1.71
C GLU A 121 -16.72 -10.18 -2.46
N ASP A 122 -17.32 -9.68 -3.56
CA ASP A 122 -16.76 -8.56 -4.30
C ASP A 122 -16.62 -7.32 -3.41
N LYS A 123 -17.65 -6.98 -2.65
CA LYS A 123 -17.60 -5.82 -1.74
C LYS A 123 -16.49 -5.95 -0.70
N ILE A 124 -16.27 -7.12 -0.13
CA ILE A 124 -15.18 -7.38 0.81
C ILE A 124 -13.82 -7.22 0.11
N PHE A 125 -13.64 -7.86 -1.04
CA PHE A 125 -12.41 -7.77 -1.81
C PHE A 125 -12.09 -6.33 -2.20
N TYR A 126 -13.01 -5.65 -2.86
CA TYR A 126 -12.79 -4.28 -3.32
C TYR A 126 -12.72 -3.25 -2.19
N LEU A 127 -13.30 -3.52 -1.02
CA LEU A 127 -13.07 -2.69 0.17
C LEU A 127 -11.63 -2.83 0.68
N LYS A 128 -11.12 -4.05 0.81
CA LYS A 128 -9.71 -4.28 1.20
C LYS A 128 -8.74 -3.63 0.22
N MET A 129 -9.00 -3.79 -1.08
CA MET A 129 -8.21 -3.14 -2.14
C MET A 129 -8.30 -1.62 -2.10
N LEU A 130 -9.49 -1.04 -1.87
CA LEU A 130 -9.64 0.41 -1.74
C LEU A 130 -8.79 0.96 -0.59
N VAL A 131 -8.83 0.30 0.57
CA VAL A 131 -8.03 0.71 1.74
C VAL A 131 -6.54 0.67 1.43
N HIS A 132 -6.08 -0.36 0.72
CA HIS A 132 -4.70 -0.50 0.27
C HIS A 132 -4.31 0.61 -0.71
N PHE A 133 -5.06 0.78 -1.79
CA PHE A 133 -4.79 1.78 -2.83
C PHE A 133 -4.84 3.22 -2.31
N MET A 134 -5.68 3.50 -1.30
CA MET A 134 -5.62 4.79 -0.62
C MET A 134 -4.29 4.98 0.14
N GLY A 135 -3.68 3.90 0.63
CA GLY A 135 -2.31 3.93 1.16
C GLY A 135 -1.30 4.26 0.08
N ASP A 136 -1.35 3.59 -1.07
CA ASP A 136 -0.48 3.83 -2.22
C ASP A 136 -0.61 5.27 -2.74
N LEU A 137 -1.83 5.80 -2.80
CA LEU A 137 -2.09 7.19 -3.21
C LEU A 137 -1.42 8.23 -2.30
N HIS A 138 -1.19 7.89 -1.03
CA HIS A 138 -0.51 8.75 -0.08
C HIS A 138 1.01 8.56 -0.05
N GLN A 139 1.55 7.66 -0.88
CA GLN A 139 2.98 7.50 -1.10
C GLN A 139 3.41 8.35 -2.31
N PRO A 140 4.15 9.47 -2.10
CA PRO A 140 4.49 10.39 -3.19
C PRO A 140 5.19 9.73 -4.37
N MET A 141 6.03 8.72 -4.12
CA MET A 141 6.78 8.04 -5.17
C MET A 141 5.95 7.05 -6.00
N HIS A 142 4.72 6.70 -5.55
CA HIS A 142 3.80 5.90 -6.34
C HIS A 142 3.05 6.72 -7.39
N ILE A 143 3.22 8.04 -7.36
CA ILE A 143 2.71 8.97 -8.37
C ILE A 143 3.92 9.74 -8.91
N GLY A 144 4.56 9.21 -9.94
CA GLY A 144 5.81 9.78 -10.40
C GLY A 144 6.33 9.18 -11.71
N ARG A 145 7.61 9.39 -11.94
CA ARG A 145 8.26 8.95 -13.18
C ARG A 145 8.46 7.44 -13.21
N THR A 146 8.39 6.88 -14.41
CA THR A 146 8.62 5.45 -14.66
C THR A 146 9.99 4.98 -14.17
N GLU A 147 11.02 5.85 -14.27
CA GLU A 147 12.40 5.55 -13.88
C GLU A 147 12.55 5.30 -12.39
N ASP A 148 11.72 5.95 -11.57
CA ASP A 148 11.75 5.83 -10.11
C ASP A 148 11.16 4.49 -9.62
N LYS A 149 10.47 3.75 -10.50
CA LYS A 149 9.83 2.46 -10.20
C LYS A 149 9.01 2.46 -8.92
N GLY A 150 8.20 3.52 -8.74
CA GLY A 150 7.41 3.70 -7.53
C GLY A 150 8.24 3.94 -6.26
N GLY A 151 9.47 4.49 -6.40
CA GLY A 151 10.40 4.71 -5.29
C GLY A 151 11.32 3.54 -4.96
N ASN A 152 11.30 2.47 -5.77
CA ASN A 152 12.16 1.30 -5.53
C ASN A 152 13.59 1.46 -6.03
N THR A 153 13.92 2.57 -6.71
CA THR A 153 15.25 2.87 -7.26
C THR A 153 15.93 4.08 -6.64
N ILE A 154 15.39 4.62 -5.57
CA ILE A 154 15.89 5.78 -4.85
C ILE A 154 16.46 5.41 -3.50
#